data_e5fc3f209810a7286eff2d16f6d151b8
#
_entry.id   e5fc3f209810a7286eff2d16f6d151b8
#
_cell.length_a   1.000
_cell.length_b   1.000
_cell.length_c   1.000
_cell.angle_alpha   90.00
_cell.angle_beta   90.00
_cell.angle_gamma   90.00
#
_symmetry.space_group_name_H-M   'P 1'
#
loop_
_entity.id
_entity.type
_entity.pdbx_description
1 polymer ?
#
loop_
_entity_poly.entity_id
_entity_poly.type
_entity_poly.pdbx_seq_one_letter_code
_entity_poly.pdbx_strand_id
1 'polypeptide(L)'
;MALLEVEKLHRRFGGLHAVNDVSFQVEPGQIKAVIGPNGAGKTTLFNLLSGALVPSSGAVRFHGQEIQGRQPHEIAVRGMARTYQNIKMFSGMTALENVMVGRHIQGKAGFLASMLHAPWTWPEEKAIRDKSMALLELLEIADCAHTPATSLAFGQQRAVELARALAMEPSLLLLDEPAAGLNIYETAEVGRLITRIRDLGVTVLLVEHDMSLVMDISDEIVVLCFGQKIAEDLPSAIQQNSEVIKIYLGE
;
A
#
# COMPACT_ATOMS: atom_id res chain seq x y z
N MET A 1 -2.73 -0.29 -20.96
CA MET A 1 -3.95 -0.79 -20.30
C MET A 1 -3.73 -0.61 -18.82
N ALA A 2 -4.59 0.14 -18.17
CA ALA A 2 -4.42 0.48 -16.76
C ALA A 2 -4.36 -0.79 -15.88
N LEU A 3 -3.54 -0.76 -14.85
CA LEU A 3 -3.42 -1.84 -13.87
C LEU A 3 -4.62 -1.87 -12.92
N LEU A 4 -5.04 -0.67 -12.48
CA LEU A 4 -6.22 -0.48 -11.64
C LEU A 4 -7.14 0.55 -12.31
N GLU A 5 -8.41 0.23 -12.43
CA GLU A 5 -9.45 1.13 -12.94
C GLU A 5 -10.54 1.28 -11.88
N VAL A 6 -10.86 2.51 -11.56
CA VAL A 6 -11.94 2.89 -10.64
C VAL A 6 -12.98 3.67 -11.43
N GLU A 7 -14.20 3.19 -11.47
CA GLU A 7 -15.28 3.79 -12.28
C GLU A 7 -16.48 4.14 -11.42
N LYS A 8 -16.81 5.43 -11.32
CA LYS A 8 -17.99 5.97 -10.64
C LYS A 8 -18.23 5.31 -9.28
N LEU A 9 -17.15 5.21 -8.49
CA LEU A 9 -17.16 4.52 -7.21
C LEU A 9 -17.93 5.33 -6.18
N HIS A 10 -18.87 4.69 -5.48
CA HIS A 10 -19.68 5.29 -4.43
C HIS A 10 -19.63 4.46 -3.14
N ARG A 11 -19.59 5.14 -2.00
CA ARG A 11 -19.81 4.54 -0.69
C ARG A 11 -20.58 5.49 0.22
N ARG A 12 -21.69 4.98 0.76
CA ARG A 12 -22.56 5.69 1.72
C ARG A 12 -22.51 5.02 3.07
N PHE A 13 -22.57 5.81 4.13
CA PHE A 13 -22.82 5.38 5.51
C PHE A 13 -24.01 6.17 6.03
N GLY A 14 -25.21 5.56 6.02
CA GLY A 14 -26.45 6.29 6.28
C GLY A 14 -26.64 7.43 5.27
N GLY A 15 -26.75 8.65 5.77
CA GLY A 15 -26.88 9.86 4.94
C GLY A 15 -25.54 10.45 4.43
N LEU A 16 -24.40 9.95 4.91
CA LEU A 16 -23.09 10.47 4.52
C LEU A 16 -22.56 9.77 3.28
N HIS A 17 -22.18 10.54 2.25
CA HIS A 17 -21.45 10.06 1.09
C HIS A 17 -19.95 10.17 1.36
N ALA A 18 -19.31 9.07 1.80
CA ALA A 18 -17.89 9.06 2.10
C ALA A 18 -17.01 8.96 0.84
N VAL A 19 -17.54 8.34 -0.23
CA VAL A 19 -16.99 8.33 -1.58
C VAL A 19 -18.15 8.56 -2.54
N ASN A 20 -18.03 9.50 -3.45
CA ASN A 20 -19.13 9.96 -4.30
C ASN A 20 -18.62 10.25 -5.73
N ASP A 21 -18.95 9.36 -6.65
CA ASP A 21 -18.59 9.44 -8.08
C ASP A 21 -17.09 9.55 -8.36
N VAL A 22 -16.27 8.77 -7.65
CA VAL A 22 -14.82 8.79 -7.83
C VAL A 22 -14.42 7.87 -8.98
N SER A 23 -13.70 8.43 -9.96
CA SER A 23 -13.17 7.69 -11.11
C SER A 23 -11.73 8.10 -11.37
N PHE A 24 -10.81 7.13 -11.49
CA PHE A 24 -9.40 7.33 -11.87
C PHE A 24 -8.80 5.99 -12.32
N GLN A 25 -7.60 6.06 -12.90
CA GLN A 25 -6.83 4.89 -13.32
C GLN A 25 -5.42 4.95 -12.74
N VAL A 26 -4.79 3.77 -12.59
CA VAL A 26 -3.37 3.65 -12.22
C VAL A 26 -2.68 2.81 -13.28
N GLU A 27 -1.66 3.39 -13.91
CA GLU A 27 -0.87 2.70 -14.93
C GLU A 27 0.21 1.81 -14.31
N PRO A 28 0.62 0.71 -14.98
CA PRO A 28 1.72 -0.12 -14.50
C PRO A 28 3.03 0.68 -14.32
N GLY A 29 3.72 0.46 -13.21
CA GLY A 29 5.00 1.11 -12.90
C GLY A 29 4.88 2.58 -12.49
N GLN A 30 3.66 3.07 -12.22
CA GLN A 30 3.39 4.44 -11.77
C GLN A 30 3.40 4.52 -10.24
N ILE A 31 3.84 5.66 -9.70
CA ILE A 31 3.52 6.11 -8.35
C ILE A 31 2.40 7.13 -8.45
N LYS A 32 1.18 6.76 -8.05
CA LYS A 32 0.05 7.67 -7.97
C LYS A 32 -0.29 7.99 -6.52
N ALA A 33 -0.44 9.26 -6.18
CA ALA A 33 -0.85 9.68 -4.84
C ALA A 33 -2.34 10.06 -4.80
N VAL A 34 -2.97 9.81 -3.67
CA VAL A 34 -4.31 10.30 -3.32
C VAL A 34 -4.17 11.23 -2.13
N ILE A 35 -4.45 12.51 -2.34
CA ILE A 35 -4.36 13.53 -1.30
C ILE A 35 -5.73 14.16 -1.01
N GLY A 36 -5.80 14.97 0.02
CA GLY A 36 -7.01 15.70 0.42
C GLY A 36 -7.06 15.92 1.93
N PRO A 37 -7.92 16.82 2.41
CA PRO A 37 -8.05 17.11 3.83
C PRO A 37 -8.56 15.91 4.64
N ASN A 38 -8.53 16.02 5.97
CA ASN A 38 -9.12 15.02 6.84
C ASN A 38 -10.63 14.89 6.56
N GLY A 39 -11.12 13.65 6.48
CA GLY A 39 -12.51 13.41 6.11
C GLY A 39 -12.81 13.45 4.60
N ALA A 40 -11.82 13.67 3.73
CA ALA A 40 -12.02 13.68 2.27
C ALA A 40 -12.42 12.33 1.66
N GLY A 41 -12.35 11.21 2.42
CA GLY A 41 -12.72 9.88 1.95
C GLY A 41 -11.56 8.97 1.56
N LYS A 42 -10.31 9.39 1.74
CA LYS A 42 -9.09 8.65 1.34
C LYS A 42 -9.04 7.23 1.93
N THR A 43 -9.17 7.09 3.24
CA THR A 43 -9.18 5.78 3.93
C THR A 43 -10.37 4.91 3.48
N THR A 44 -11.53 5.53 3.24
CA THR A 44 -12.70 4.82 2.72
C THR A 44 -12.42 4.28 1.31
N LEU A 45 -11.80 5.10 0.44
CA LEU A 45 -11.39 4.68 -0.90
C LEU A 45 -10.43 3.47 -0.81
N PHE A 46 -9.39 3.54 0.01
CA PHE A 46 -8.44 2.42 0.19
C PHE A 46 -9.11 1.16 0.73
N ASN A 47 -10.09 1.30 1.64
CA ASN A 47 -10.88 0.17 2.13
C ASN A 47 -11.75 -0.47 1.04
N LEU A 48 -12.26 0.32 0.09
CA LEU A 48 -13.01 -0.17 -1.06
C LEU A 48 -12.10 -0.92 -2.04
N LEU A 49 -10.92 -0.38 -2.35
CA LEU A 49 -9.95 -0.98 -3.25
C LEU A 49 -9.40 -2.30 -2.72
N SER A 50 -9.13 -2.37 -1.41
CA SER A 50 -8.57 -3.57 -0.77
C SER A 50 -9.63 -4.62 -0.35
N GLY A 51 -10.92 -4.38 -0.63
CA GLY A 51 -12.00 -5.30 -0.29
C GLY A 51 -12.42 -5.31 1.20
N ALA A 52 -11.84 -4.41 2.02
CA ALA A 52 -12.26 -4.25 3.42
C ALA A 52 -13.66 -3.62 3.54
N LEU A 53 -14.12 -2.93 2.49
CA LEU A 53 -15.48 -2.40 2.34
C LEU A 53 -16.02 -2.76 0.96
N VAL A 54 -17.33 -2.98 0.89
CA VAL A 54 -18.04 -3.18 -0.38
C VAL A 54 -18.56 -1.82 -0.87
N PRO A 55 -18.37 -1.42 -2.14
CA PRO A 55 -18.94 -0.19 -2.65
C PRO A 55 -20.48 -0.24 -2.68
N SER A 56 -21.13 0.92 -2.57
CA SER A 56 -22.57 1.05 -2.73
C SER A 56 -22.98 0.96 -4.22
N SER A 57 -22.11 1.47 -5.11
CA SER A 57 -22.21 1.34 -6.57
C SER A 57 -20.87 1.71 -7.22
N GLY A 58 -20.75 1.53 -8.53
CA GLY A 58 -19.52 1.69 -9.28
C GLY A 58 -18.74 0.39 -9.42
N ALA A 59 -17.63 0.43 -10.12
CA ALA A 59 -16.79 -0.73 -10.41
C ALA A 59 -15.33 -0.45 -10.07
N VAL A 60 -14.62 -1.51 -9.64
CA VAL A 60 -13.16 -1.54 -9.48
C VAL A 60 -12.64 -2.72 -10.29
N ARG A 61 -11.76 -2.45 -11.25
CA ARG A 61 -11.09 -3.50 -12.04
C ARG A 61 -9.60 -3.49 -11.73
N PHE A 62 -9.07 -4.65 -11.49
CA PHE A 62 -7.65 -4.88 -11.30
C PHE A 62 -7.18 -5.95 -12.29
N HIS A 63 -6.14 -5.66 -13.09
CA HIS A 63 -5.77 -6.46 -14.26
C HIS A 63 -6.96 -6.75 -15.20
N GLY A 64 -7.85 -5.77 -15.41
CA GLY A 64 -9.06 -5.90 -16.22
C GLY A 64 -10.16 -6.77 -15.62
N GLN A 65 -9.98 -7.33 -14.42
CA GLN A 65 -10.97 -8.16 -13.72
C GLN A 65 -11.65 -7.38 -12.61
N GLU A 66 -12.97 -7.50 -12.52
CA GLU A 66 -13.73 -6.90 -11.42
C GLU A 66 -13.38 -7.52 -10.07
N ILE A 67 -13.08 -6.65 -9.08
CA ILE A 67 -12.70 -7.05 -7.73
C ILE A 67 -13.65 -6.54 -6.64
N GLN A 68 -14.62 -5.67 -6.98
CA GLN A 68 -15.57 -5.20 -5.99
C GLN A 68 -16.37 -6.35 -5.36
N GLY A 69 -16.51 -6.31 -4.03
CA GLY A 69 -17.20 -7.36 -3.25
C GLY A 69 -16.35 -8.61 -2.98
N ARG A 70 -15.13 -8.70 -3.49
CA ARG A 70 -14.19 -9.76 -3.11
C ARG A 70 -13.60 -9.51 -1.74
N GLN A 71 -13.24 -10.59 -1.05
CA GLN A 71 -12.57 -10.51 0.24
C GLN A 71 -11.11 -10.05 0.10
N PRO A 72 -10.52 -9.37 1.12
CA PRO A 72 -9.14 -8.87 1.06
C PRO A 72 -8.12 -9.93 0.67
N HIS A 73 -8.23 -11.16 1.18
CA HIS A 73 -7.29 -12.24 0.84
C HIS A 73 -7.40 -12.67 -0.63
N GLU A 74 -8.57 -12.62 -1.25
CA GLU A 74 -8.76 -12.94 -2.66
C GLU A 74 -8.11 -11.87 -3.57
N ILE A 75 -8.15 -10.61 -3.13
CA ILE A 75 -7.51 -9.48 -3.83
C ILE A 75 -5.99 -9.57 -3.65
N ALA A 76 -5.53 -9.93 -2.45
CA ALA A 76 -4.12 -10.13 -2.15
C ALA A 76 -3.48 -11.22 -3.04
N VAL A 77 -4.14 -12.36 -3.21
CA VAL A 77 -3.68 -13.45 -4.10
C VAL A 77 -3.59 -13.00 -5.57
N ARG A 78 -4.36 -11.99 -5.97
CA ARG A 78 -4.28 -11.40 -7.33
C ARG A 78 -3.13 -10.41 -7.51
N GLY A 79 -2.35 -10.16 -6.46
CA GLY A 79 -1.17 -9.31 -6.51
C GLY A 79 -1.39 -7.87 -6.06
N MET A 80 -2.42 -7.58 -5.25
CA MET A 80 -2.59 -6.28 -4.60
C MET A 80 -2.24 -6.41 -3.11
N ALA A 81 -1.14 -5.82 -2.67
CA ALA A 81 -0.78 -5.74 -1.26
C ALA A 81 -1.15 -4.38 -0.66
N ARG A 82 -1.41 -4.33 0.64
CA ARG A 82 -1.71 -3.10 1.36
C ARG A 82 -0.95 -3.05 2.68
N THR A 83 -0.34 -1.90 2.99
CA THR A 83 0.07 -1.53 4.35
C THR A 83 -1.05 -0.79 5.06
N TYR A 84 -0.95 -0.63 6.38
CA TYR A 84 -1.93 0.07 7.19
C TYR A 84 -1.28 1.24 7.91
N GLN A 85 -2.05 2.27 8.22
CA GLN A 85 -1.59 3.43 8.96
C GLN A 85 -0.90 3.06 10.28
N ASN A 86 -1.49 2.13 11.03
CA ASN A 86 -0.89 1.59 12.25
C ASN A 86 -0.07 0.34 11.94
N ILE A 87 1.23 0.41 12.16
CA ILE A 87 2.12 -0.74 11.99
C ILE A 87 1.69 -1.88 12.93
N LYS A 88 1.45 -3.05 12.34
CA LYS A 88 1.14 -4.26 13.10
C LYS A 88 2.23 -5.29 12.90
N MET A 89 3.13 -5.38 13.89
CA MET A 89 4.11 -6.46 13.94
C MET A 89 3.51 -7.70 14.62
N PHE A 90 3.87 -8.87 14.11
CA PHE A 90 3.60 -10.12 14.83
C PHE A 90 4.52 -10.18 16.03
N SER A 91 3.93 -10.06 17.22
CA SER A 91 4.64 -10.15 18.49
C SER A 91 5.25 -11.55 18.67
N GLY A 92 6.47 -11.62 19.21
CA GLY A 92 7.19 -12.88 19.39
C GLY A 92 7.92 -13.38 18.14
N MET A 93 7.88 -12.63 17.02
CA MET A 93 8.61 -12.92 15.79
C MET A 93 9.71 -11.88 15.55
N THR A 94 10.81 -12.31 14.94
CA THR A 94 11.89 -11.45 14.43
C THR A 94 11.45 -10.65 13.20
N ALA A 95 12.27 -9.69 12.77
CA ALA A 95 12.03 -8.95 11.52
C ALA A 95 11.92 -9.91 10.33
N LEU A 96 12.84 -10.85 10.20
CA LEU A 96 12.85 -11.85 9.13
C LEU A 96 11.59 -12.71 9.14
N GLU A 97 11.18 -13.23 10.29
CA GLU A 97 9.98 -14.06 10.41
C GLU A 97 8.71 -13.27 10.07
N ASN A 98 8.64 -11.97 10.44
CA ASN A 98 7.55 -11.10 10.02
C ASN A 98 7.45 -10.98 8.48
N VAL A 99 8.60 -10.85 7.79
CA VAL A 99 8.63 -10.79 6.32
C VAL A 99 8.25 -12.15 5.71
N MET A 100 8.72 -13.25 6.28
CA MET A 100 8.39 -14.61 5.84
C MET A 100 6.88 -14.88 5.86
N VAL A 101 6.13 -14.30 6.83
CA VAL A 101 4.66 -14.41 6.87
C VAL A 101 4.02 -13.90 5.58
N GLY A 102 4.50 -12.77 5.03
CA GLY A 102 4.00 -12.26 3.74
C GLY A 102 4.22 -13.22 2.59
N ARG A 103 5.30 -14.00 2.63
CA ARG A 103 5.65 -14.99 1.60
C ARG A 103 4.78 -16.25 1.62
N HIS A 104 4.15 -16.57 2.74
CA HIS A 104 3.30 -17.77 2.86
C HIS A 104 2.12 -17.80 1.88
N ILE A 105 1.66 -16.65 1.37
CA ILE A 105 0.62 -16.58 0.32
C ILE A 105 1.09 -17.26 -0.97
N GLN A 106 2.39 -17.29 -1.23
CA GLN A 106 3.01 -17.90 -2.40
C GLN A 106 3.41 -19.37 -2.15
N GLY A 107 3.35 -19.83 -0.89
CA GLY A 107 3.72 -21.18 -0.49
C GLY A 107 2.72 -22.23 -0.99
N LYS A 108 3.25 -23.37 -1.45
CA LYS A 108 2.45 -24.54 -1.87
C LYS A 108 2.29 -25.58 -0.76
N ALA A 109 3.16 -25.52 0.25
CA ALA A 109 3.07 -26.43 1.39
C ALA A 109 1.81 -26.11 2.21
N GLY A 110 0.91 -27.10 2.34
CA GLY A 110 -0.28 -26.96 3.16
C GLY A 110 0.08 -26.72 4.64
N PHE A 111 -0.78 -25.97 5.34
CA PHE A 111 -0.61 -25.64 6.76
C PHE A 111 -0.23 -26.83 7.65
N LEU A 112 -0.82 -27.99 7.42
CA LEU A 112 -0.51 -29.22 8.16
C LEU A 112 0.90 -29.75 7.91
N ALA A 113 1.42 -29.64 6.68
CA ALA A 113 2.77 -30.11 6.33
C ALA A 113 3.85 -29.21 6.97
N SER A 114 3.62 -27.90 6.98
CA SER A 114 4.51 -26.94 7.66
C SER A 114 4.48 -27.12 9.17
N MET A 115 3.31 -27.38 9.77
CA MET A 115 3.16 -27.62 11.20
C MET A 115 3.88 -28.89 11.67
N LEU A 116 3.96 -29.92 10.82
CA LEU A 116 4.63 -31.19 11.12
C LEU A 116 6.14 -31.16 10.82
N HIS A 117 6.72 -30.02 10.41
CA HIS A 117 8.15 -29.88 10.04
C HIS A 117 8.60 -30.99 9.07
N ALA A 118 7.75 -31.31 8.11
CA ALA A 118 8.02 -32.41 7.18
C ALA A 118 9.29 -32.13 6.37
N PRO A 119 10.22 -33.09 6.21
CA PRO A 119 11.52 -32.86 5.54
C PRO A 119 11.41 -32.32 4.12
N TRP A 120 10.30 -32.56 3.44
CA TRP A 120 10.07 -32.06 2.08
C TRP A 120 9.67 -30.57 2.04
N THR A 121 9.36 -29.93 3.19
CA THR A 121 9.09 -28.48 3.26
C THR A 121 10.37 -27.64 3.41
N TRP A 122 11.51 -28.25 3.77
CA TRP A 122 12.78 -27.55 4.01
C TRP A 122 13.31 -26.75 2.81
N PRO A 123 13.27 -27.26 1.56
CA PRO A 123 13.70 -26.45 0.41
C PRO A 123 12.82 -25.22 0.19
N GLU A 124 11.50 -25.34 0.40
CA GLU A 124 10.55 -24.23 0.28
C GLU A 124 10.77 -23.21 1.41
N GLU A 125 10.91 -23.67 2.64
CA GLU A 125 11.19 -22.80 3.79
C GLU A 125 12.51 -22.05 3.63
N LYS A 126 13.56 -22.73 3.13
CA LYS A 126 14.83 -22.08 2.79
C LYS A 126 14.64 -21.02 1.72
N ALA A 127 13.91 -21.30 0.64
CA ALA A 127 13.65 -20.35 -0.42
C ALA A 127 12.84 -19.14 0.07
N ILE A 128 11.86 -19.36 0.96
CA ILE A 128 11.10 -18.27 1.63
C ILE A 128 12.05 -17.40 2.45
N ARG A 129 12.91 -18.01 3.27
CA ARG A 129 13.90 -17.32 4.10
C ARG A 129 14.88 -16.51 3.27
N ASP A 130 15.48 -17.11 2.23
CA ASP A 130 16.47 -16.45 1.37
C ASP A 130 15.84 -15.24 0.64
N LYS A 131 14.64 -15.38 0.11
CA LYS A 131 13.91 -14.27 -0.52
C LYS A 131 13.51 -13.19 0.48
N SER A 132 13.10 -13.57 1.69
CA SER A 132 12.76 -12.61 2.75
C SER A 132 14.00 -11.84 3.22
N MET A 133 15.17 -12.50 3.30
CA MET A 133 16.43 -11.84 3.62
C MET A 133 16.81 -10.85 2.53
N ALA A 134 16.69 -11.21 1.25
CA ALA A 134 16.96 -10.31 0.13
C ALA A 134 16.05 -9.04 0.16
N LEU A 135 14.81 -9.16 0.63
CA LEU A 135 13.94 -8.00 0.84
C LEU A 135 14.40 -7.11 2.00
N LEU A 136 14.90 -7.69 3.09
CA LEU A 136 15.50 -6.92 4.19
C LEU A 136 16.78 -6.21 3.74
N GLU A 137 17.60 -6.84 2.89
CA GLU A 137 18.78 -6.23 2.26
C GLU A 137 18.37 -5.07 1.33
N LEU A 138 17.34 -5.29 0.49
CA LEU A 138 16.78 -4.27 -0.40
C LEU A 138 16.34 -3.02 0.36
N LEU A 139 15.73 -3.20 1.54
CA LEU A 139 15.23 -2.12 2.40
C LEU A 139 16.24 -1.67 3.46
N GLU A 140 17.51 -2.11 3.35
CA GLU A 140 18.64 -1.67 4.16
C GLU A 140 18.49 -1.94 5.68
N ILE A 141 17.77 -3.01 6.04
CA ILE A 141 17.54 -3.44 7.42
C ILE A 141 17.95 -4.90 7.68
N ALA A 142 18.83 -5.47 6.86
CA ALA A 142 19.29 -6.86 7.01
C ALA A 142 19.96 -7.13 8.37
N ASP A 143 20.69 -6.14 8.92
CA ASP A 143 21.34 -6.24 10.21
C ASP A 143 20.34 -6.48 11.37
N CYS A 144 19.09 -6.11 11.17
CA CYS A 144 17.99 -6.28 12.14
C CYS A 144 17.21 -7.59 11.93
N ALA A 145 17.60 -8.45 10.96
CA ALA A 145 16.83 -9.63 10.57
C ALA A 145 16.43 -10.54 11.74
N HIS A 146 17.32 -10.73 12.71
CA HIS A 146 17.13 -11.60 13.86
C HIS A 146 16.66 -10.87 15.13
N THR A 147 16.43 -9.57 15.04
CA THR A 147 15.92 -8.75 16.15
C THR A 147 14.41 -8.91 16.27
N PRO A 148 13.83 -9.02 17.48
CA PRO A 148 12.39 -9.01 17.67
C PRO A 148 11.76 -7.78 17.01
N ALA A 149 10.80 -7.98 16.10
CA ALA A 149 10.27 -6.89 15.28
C ALA A 149 9.65 -5.74 16.09
N THR A 150 9.08 -6.06 17.25
CA THR A 150 8.49 -5.06 18.17
C THR A 150 9.50 -4.20 18.92
N SER A 151 10.78 -4.60 18.97
CA SER A 151 11.86 -3.84 19.63
C SER A 151 12.63 -2.92 18.67
N LEU A 152 12.34 -2.96 17.39
CA LEU A 152 12.95 -2.12 16.39
C LEU A 152 12.50 -0.66 16.52
N ALA A 153 13.34 0.27 16.06
CA ALA A 153 12.96 1.68 15.91
C ALA A 153 11.78 1.80 14.93
N PHE A 154 10.98 2.86 15.08
CA PHE A 154 9.73 3.01 14.32
C PHE A 154 9.95 2.98 12.80
N GLY A 155 10.98 3.66 12.29
CA GLY A 155 11.35 3.62 10.86
C GLY A 155 11.73 2.21 10.38
N GLN A 156 12.46 1.44 11.21
CA GLN A 156 12.81 0.05 10.90
C GLN A 156 11.56 -0.86 10.90
N GLN A 157 10.62 -0.65 11.82
CA GLN A 157 9.34 -1.37 11.80
C GLN A 157 8.56 -1.07 10.51
N ARG A 158 8.57 0.19 10.04
CA ARG A 158 7.95 0.57 8.76
C ARG A 158 8.62 -0.16 7.59
N ALA A 159 9.96 -0.25 7.57
CA ALA A 159 10.67 -1.00 6.55
C ALA A 159 10.34 -2.51 6.59
N VAL A 160 10.21 -3.12 7.77
CA VAL A 160 9.73 -4.51 7.90
C VAL A 160 8.31 -4.69 7.38
N GLU A 161 7.41 -3.74 7.61
CA GLU A 161 6.05 -3.76 7.06
C GLU A 161 6.06 -3.72 5.53
N LEU A 162 6.86 -2.84 4.94
CA LEU A 162 7.07 -2.77 3.49
C LEU A 162 7.66 -4.07 2.94
N ALA A 163 8.70 -4.62 3.59
CA ALA A 163 9.30 -5.91 3.22
C ALA A 163 8.27 -7.03 3.23
N ARG A 164 7.43 -7.09 4.27
CA ARG A 164 6.33 -8.07 4.38
C ARG A 164 5.32 -7.94 3.26
N ALA A 165 4.95 -6.71 2.88
CA ALA A 165 4.05 -6.47 1.76
C ALA A 165 4.68 -6.86 0.42
N LEU A 166 5.97 -6.55 0.20
CA LEU A 166 6.72 -6.94 -0.99
C LEU A 166 6.95 -8.44 -1.09
N ALA A 167 7.02 -9.17 0.05
CA ALA A 167 7.16 -10.61 0.08
C ALA A 167 5.99 -11.34 -0.59
N MET A 168 4.84 -10.69 -0.74
CA MET A 168 3.70 -11.17 -1.51
C MET A 168 3.91 -11.10 -3.03
N GLU A 169 5.01 -10.49 -3.52
CA GLU A 169 5.30 -10.21 -4.93
C GLU A 169 4.14 -9.45 -5.62
N PRO A 170 3.71 -8.31 -5.06
CA PRO A 170 2.56 -7.58 -5.58
C PRO A 170 2.88 -6.88 -6.90
N SER A 171 1.89 -6.78 -7.79
CA SER A 171 1.93 -5.87 -8.95
C SER A 171 1.45 -4.45 -8.58
N LEU A 172 0.63 -4.34 -7.50
CA LEU A 172 0.16 -3.07 -6.96
C LEU A 172 0.32 -3.05 -5.43
N LEU A 173 1.00 -2.02 -4.92
CA LEU A 173 1.17 -1.78 -3.49
C LEU A 173 0.37 -0.55 -3.08
N LEU A 174 -0.59 -0.74 -2.17
CA LEU A 174 -1.36 0.32 -1.53
C LEU A 174 -0.66 0.75 -0.24
N LEU A 175 -0.21 2.00 -0.15
CA LEU A 175 0.46 2.57 1.00
C LEU A 175 -0.44 3.60 1.71
N ASP A 176 -0.80 3.33 2.95
CA ASP A 176 -1.69 4.18 3.76
C ASP A 176 -0.86 4.98 4.76
N GLU A 177 -0.57 6.23 4.44
CA GLU A 177 0.25 7.18 5.20
C GLU A 177 1.62 6.60 5.63
N PRO A 178 2.47 6.17 4.67
CA PRO A 178 3.73 5.49 4.97
C PRO A 178 4.72 6.36 5.76
N ALA A 179 4.63 7.69 5.68
CA ALA A 179 5.51 8.61 6.40
C ALA A 179 4.91 9.11 7.73
N ALA A 180 3.71 8.66 8.13
CA ALA A 180 3.09 9.12 9.36
C ALA A 180 3.95 8.85 10.61
N GLY A 181 4.25 9.91 11.38
CA GLY A 181 5.03 9.82 12.62
C GLY A 181 6.55 9.77 12.42
N LEU A 182 7.04 9.89 11.20
CA LEU A 182 8.45 9.97 10.86
C LEU A 182 8.96 11.43 10.91
N ASN A 183 10.25 11.60 11.17
CA ASN A 183 10.90 12.89 10.99
C ASN A 183 11.28 13.14 9.52
N ILE A 184 11.73 14.35 9.18
CA ILE A 184 12.04 14.76 7.79
C ILE A 184 13.06 13.82 7.13
N TYR A 185 14.07 13.36 7.85
CA TYR A 185 15.09 12.46 7.30
C TYR A 185 14.51 11.07 7.03
N GLU A 186 13.74 10.53 7.97
CA GLU A 186 13.06 9.24 7.83
C GLU A 186 12.00 9.28 6.71
N THR A 187 11.28 10.40 6.55
CA THR A 187 10.34 10.62 5.44
C THR A 187 11.06 10.55 4.09
N ALA A 188 12.19 11.22 3.96
CA ALA A 188 12.99 11.18 2.74
C ALA A 188 13.51 9.75 2.44
N GLU A 189 13.90 8.99 3.48
CA GLU A 189 14.28 7.58 3.33
C GLU A 189 13.11 6.73 2.80
N VAL A 190 11.92 6.88 3.40
CA VAL A 190 10.72 6.18 2.93
C VAL A 190 10.40 6.55 1.47
N GLY A 191 10.54 7.82 1.09
CA GLY A 191 10.39 8.26 -0.31
C GLY A 191 11.34 7.54 -1.25
N ARG A 192 12.63 7.45 -0.89
CA ARG A 192 13.64 6.69 -1.66
C ARG A 192 13.29 5.21 -1.78
N LEU A 193 12.84 4.59 -0.69
CA LEU A 193 12.42 3.18 -0.70
C LEU A 193 11.20 2.96 -1.61
N ILE A 194 10.21 3.85 -1.59
CA ILE A 194 9.03 3.77 -2.46
C ILE A 194 9.44 3.90 -3.94
N THR A 195 10.30 4.84 -4.27
CA THR A 195 10.83 5.00 -5.63
C THR A 195 11.57 3.75 -6.09
N ARG A 196 12.44 3.19 -5.22
CA ARG A 196 13.15 1.93 -5.51
C ARG A 196 12.21 0.75 -5.73
N ILE A 197 11.13 0.67 -4.96
CA ILE A 197 10.08 -0.34 -5.14
C ILE A 197 9.41 -0.21 -6.51
N ARG A 198 9.07 1.00 -6.92
CA ARG A 198 8.54 1.28 -8.27
C ARG A 198 9.52 0.86 -9.36
N ASP A 199 10.80 1.17 -9.20
CA ASP A 199 11.87 0.85 -10.18
C ASP A 199 12.08 -0.68 -10.33
N LEU A 200 11.65 -1.48 -9.35
CA LEU A 200 11.58 -2.93 -9.44
C LEU A 200 10.33 -3.43 -10.20
N GLY A 201 9.50 -2.53 -10.72
CA GLY A 201 8.30 -2.84 -11.49
C GLY A 201 7.02 -2.95 -10.68
N VAL A 202 7.04 -2.61 -9.38
CA VAL A 202 5.84 -2.58 -8.54
C VAL A 202 5.15 -1.23 -8.69
N THR A 203 3.88 -1.25 -9.08
CA THR A 203 3.04 -0.05 -9.12
C THR A 203 2.67 0.37 -7.70
N VAL A 204 2.65 1.67 -7.43
CA VAL A 204 2.33 2.19 -6.09
C VAL A 204 1.14 3.14 -6.15
N LEU A 205 0.16 2.92 -5.31
CA LEU A 205 -0.89 3.89 -5.00
C LEU A 205 -0.77 4.25 -3.52
N LEU A 206 -0.52 5.52 -3.20
CA LEU A 206 -0.33 5.95 -1.83
C LEU A 206 -1.36 7.01 -1.41
N VAL A 207 -1.76 6.97 -0.15
CA VAL A 207 -2.41 8.07 0.55
C VAL A 207 -1.38 8.75 1.42
N GLU A 208 -1.23 10.04 1.28
CA GLU A 208 -0.31 10.83 2.10
C GLU A 208 -0.85 12.25 2.36
N HIS A 209 -0.34 12.86 3.42
CA HIS A 209 -0.61 14.24 3.78
C HIS A 209 0.66 15.10 3.82
N ASP A 210 1.85 14.48 3.78
CA ASP A 210 3.12 15.17 3.59
C ASP A 210 3.27 15.56 2.12
N MET A 211 3.00 16.84 1.84
CA MET A 211 3.04 17.35 0.46
C MET A 211 4.45 17.33 -0.12
N SER A 212 5.49 17.45 0.70
CA SER A 212 6.88 17.41 0.22
C SER A 212 7.19 16.03 -0.35
N LEU A 213 6.85 14.97 0.39
CA LEU A 213 7.01 13.60 -0.07
C LEU A 213 6.19 13.33 -1.33
N VAL A 214 4.90 13.72 -1.32
CA VAL A 214 3.99 13.50 -2.46
C VAL A 214 4.53 14.15 -3.73
N MET A 215 4.93 15.43 -3.66
CA MET A 215 5.43 16.18 -4.81
C MET A 215 6.76 15.64 -5.35
N ASP A 216 7.59 15.04 -4.49
CA ASP A 216 8.89 14.52 -4.85
C ASP A 216 8.83 13.17 -5.59
N ILE A 217 7.93 12.28 -5.16
CA ILE A 217 7.95 10.90 -5.66
C ILE A 217 6.81 10.51 -6.61
N SER A 218 5.71 11.31 -6.67
CA SER A 218 4.53 10.92 -7.44
C SER A 218 4.64 11.31 -8.90
N ASP A 219 4.20 10.41 -9.78
CA ASP A 219 4.03 10.68 -11.21
C ASP A 219 2.73 11.44 -11.48
N GLU A 220 1.68 11.17 -10.68
CA GLU A 220 0.37 11.78 -10.80
C GLU A 220 -0.36 11.80 -9.46
N ILE A 221 -1.20 12.81 -9.24
CA ILE A 221 -1.89 13.05 -7.99
C ILE A 221 -3.39 13.16 -8.23
N VAL A 222 -4.17 12.39 -7.47
CA VAL A 222 -5.63 12.52 -7.33
C VAL A 222 -5.94 13.32 -6.07
N VAL A 223 -6.73 14.38 -6.20
CA VAL A 223 -7.15 15.20 -5.05
C VAL A 223 -8.61 14.89 -4.72
N LEU A 224 -8.84 14.46 -3.48
CA LEU A 224 -10.18 14.21 -2.95
C LEU A 224 -10.62 15.33 -2.00
N CYS A 225 -11.90 15.71 -2.10
CA CYS A 225 -12.55 16.61 -1.15
C CYS A 225 -14.01 16.19 -0.97
N PHE A 226 -14.47 16.04 0.28
CA PHE A 226 -15.83 15.60 0.63
C PHE A 226 -16.30 14.36 -0.17
N GLY A 227 -15.42 13.40 -0.36
CA GLY A 227 -15.70 12.15 -1.08
C GLY A 227 -15.66 12.25 -2.60
N GLN A 228 -15.38 13.41 -3.18
CA GLN A 228 -15.33 13.62 -4.63
C GLN A 228 -13.89 13.86 -5.12
N LYS A 229 -13.60 13.44 -6.34
CA LYS A 229 -12.37 13.82 -7.03
C LYS A 229 -12.53 15.22 -7.62
N ILE A 230 -11.69 16.15 -7.18
CA ILE A 230 -11.70 17.54 -7.62
C ILE A 230 -10.60 17.86 -8.63
N ALA A 231 -9.51 17.10 -8.59
CA ALA A 231 -8.41 17.23 -9.56
C ALA A 231 -7.68 15.91 -9.72
N GLU A 232 -7.07 15.71 -10.89
CA GLU A 232 -6.13 14.63 -11.18
C GLU A 232 -5.16 15.16 -12.23
N ASP A 233 -3.87 15.26 -11.86
CA ASP A 233 -2.85 15.84 -12.74
C ASP A 233 -1.44 15.54 -12.20
N LEU A 234 -0.42 15.99 -12.93
CA LEU A 234 0.99 15.98 -12.52
C LEU A 234 1.18 16.83 -11.25
N PRO A 235 2.18 16.52 -10.39
CA PRO A 235 2.44 17.26 -9.16
C PRO A 235 2.57 18.78 -9.37
N SER A 236 3.28 19.22 -10.41
CA SER A 236 3.46 20.65 -10.72
C SER A 236 2.15 21.38 -11.08
N ALA A 237 1.22 20.70 -11.73
CA ALA A 237 -0.09 21.25 -12.07
C ALA A 237 -1.01 21.31 -10.82
N ILE A 238 -0.98 20.26 -10.00
CA ILE A 238 -1.74 20.21 -8.72
C ILE A 238 -1.30 21.35 -7.78
N GLN A 239 0.01 21.62 -7.70
CA GLN A 239 0.56 22.70 -6.85
C GLN A 239 0.06 24.09 -7.27
N GLN A 240 -0.29 24.28 -8.54
CA GLN A 240 -0.77 25.55 -9.10
C GLN A 240 -2.29 25.61 -9.23
N ASN A 241 -2.99 24.53 -8.93
CA ASN A 241 -4.44 24.46 -9.07
C ASN A 241 -5.13 25.30 -7.98
N SER A 242 -5.85 26.37 -8.38
CA SER A 242 -6.50 27.30 -7.46
C SER A 242 -7.57 26.64 -6.60
N GLU A 243 -8.27 25.62 -7.08
CA GLU A 243 -9.28 24.89 -6.32
C GLU A 243 -8.61 24.03 -5.23
N VAL A 244 -7.50 23.37 -5.56
CA VAL A 244 -6.71 22.60 -4.59
C VAL A 244 -6.13 23.52 -3.52
N ILE A 245 -5.55 24.66 -3.90
CA ILE A 245 -4.99 25.64 -2.97
C ILE A 245 -6.05 26.11 -1.97
N LYS A 246 -7.25 26.49 -2.43
CA LYS A 246 -8.36 26.93 -1.56
C LYS A 246 -8.76 25.87 -0.54
N ILE A 247 -8.83 24.60 -0.94
CA ILE A 247 -9.21 23.50 -0.05
C ILE A 247 -8.18 23.31 1.09
N TYR A 248 -6.90 23.51 0.82
CA TYR A 248 -5.84 23.37 1.82
C TYR A 248 -5.66 24.63 2.67
N LEU A 249 -5.95 25.81 2.13
CA LEU A 249 -5.89 27.09 2.88
C LEU A 249 -7.17 27.40 3.67
N GLY A 250 -8.29 26.68 3.39
CA GLY A 250 -9.55 26.87 4.09
C GLY A 250 -10.32 28.13 3.66
N GLU A 251 -10.13 28.59 2.41
CA GLU A 251 -10.85 29.72 1.81
C GLU A 251 -12.08 29.25 1.00
#